data_9df3d3d7f7e1fa0e4c6381d1feddd59f
#
_entry.id   9df3d3d7f7e1fa0e4c6381d1feddd59f
#
_cell.length_a   1.000
_cell.length_b   1.000
_cell.length_c   1.000
_cell.angle_alpha   90.00
_cell.angle_beta   90.00
_cell.angle_gamma   90.00
#
_symmetry.space_group_name_H-M   'P 1'
#
loop_
_entity.id
_entity.type
_entity.pdbx_description
1 polymer ?
#
loop_
_entity_poly.entity_id
_entity_poly.type
_entity_poly.pdbx_seq_one_letter_code
_entity_poly.pdbx_strand_id
1 'polypeptide(L)'
;MIAGRLQRADTRFLHKFPARFLILSETHVFLAFRPENSLMTPFDSADLPIFRLAPGQLTYSQLRASFLKAAHHRGARLHSYPHPLKGVENENLCTDVAIAGDPDAEKWMVVVSGTHGVEGYYGSICQTRFLLEQDISPSAGVGILFIHLINPWGTSWKRRVNEDNMDLNRNYVDFDQPLPANPGYEAVHDLFATDIRDAARRKARDVRWRQTVQEKGYAALMNIVEAGQYRHRDGLYYGGEKPSWSNITLHKILKDHLPAHAREIISFDLHTGAGQFGHPMLMAIAEQDYPGITRARSIYGPWLYTVITGANNASDTGISAAATGYTSAAMIKLFSDRKFTQLVVECGTYDSQSVGQPALLDDHFLHLHGDPASAEGKKIKQRLLDFFFPADPDWQALVQFRTRQILERAVRALRNEP
;
A
#
# COMPACT_ATOMS: atom_id res chain seq x y z
N MET A 1 -1.75 -70.05 18.58
CA MET A 1 -0.39 -70.53 18.41
C MET A 1 0.21 -69.66 17.28
N ILE A 2 1.16 -68.78 17.43
CA ILE A 2 2.37 -68.64 18.21
C ILE A 2 2.59 -67.16 18.49
N ALA A 3 2.94 -66.82 19.76
CA ALA A 3 3.39 -65.55 20.21
C ALA A 3 4.86 -65.30 19.89
N GLY A 4 5.28 -64.11 19.57
CA GLY A 4 6.66 -63.68 19.35
C GLY A 4 6.91 -62.25 19.83
N ARG A 5 7.39 -62.14 20.99
CA ARG A 5 8.14 -61.18 21.81
C ARG A 5 8.59 -59.87 21.13
N LEU A 6 8.15 -58.79 21.76
CA LEU A 6 8.78 -57.46 21.77
C LEU A 6 10.07 -57.48 22.61
N GLN A 7 11.16 -57.01 22.03
CA GLN A 7 12.37 -56.60 22.76
C GLN A 7 12.44 -55.08 22.86
N ARG A 8 12.51 -54.59 24.10
CA ARG A 8 12.78 -53.17 24.46
C ARG A 8 14.26 -52.89 24.15
N ALA A 9 14.52 -51.80 23.48
CA ALA A 9 15.83 -51.20 23.38
C ALA A 9 15.92 -49.94 24.24
N ASP A 10 17.02 -49.86 24.95
CA ASP A 10 17.41 -49.04 26.07
C ASP A 10 17.61 -47.53 25.67
N THR A 11 17.06 -46.64 26.47
CA THR A 11 17.26 -45.21 26.39
C THR A 11 18.37 -44.80 27.33
N ARG A 12 19.58 -44.64 26.85
CA ARG A 12 20.65 -43.82 27.50
C ARG A 12 21.74 -43.54 26.48
N PHE A 13 21.78 -42.35 25.96
CA PHE A 13 23.00 -41.61 25.56
C PHE A 13 22.59 -40.41 24.67
N LEU A 14 22.42 -39.25 25.26
CA LEU A 14 22.61 -37.95 24.57
C LEU A 14 22.88 -36.89 25.60
N HIS A 15 24.15 -36.70 25.92
CA HIS A 15 24.62 -35.49 26.56
C HIS A 15 25.63 -34.77 25.65
N LYS A 16 25.40 -33.45 25.48
CA LYS A 16 26.37 -32.40 25.16
C LYS A 16 26.91 -32.31 23.74
N PHE A 17 26.40 -31.29 23.00
CA PHE A 17 27.27 -30.49 22.14
C PHE A 17 26.89 -29.00 22.24
N PRO A 18 27.89 -28.09 22.36
CA PRO A 18 27.67 -26.65 22.50
C PRO A 18 27.37 -26.02 21.14
N ALA A 19 26.53 -24.99 21.19
CA ALA A 19 26.27 -24.13 20.06
C ALA A 19 27.56 -23.44 19.58
N ARG A 20 28.02 -23.73 18.36
CA ARG A 20 29.02 -22.91 17.67
C ARG A 20 28.29 -21.88 16.81
N PHE A 21 28.47 -20.64 17.18
CA PHE A 21 28.16 -19.50 16.33
C PHE A 21 29.08 -19.51 15.10
N LEU A 22 28.53 -19.60 13.92
CA LEU A 22 29.23 -19.26 12.68
C LEU A 22 28.77 -17.87 12.28
N ILE A 23 29.67 -16.92 12.42
CA ILE A 23 29.52 -15.57 11.82
C ILE A 23 29.88 -15.72 10.35
N LEU A 24 28.91 -15.55 9.48
CA LEU A 24 29.14 -15.31 8.05
C LEU A 24 28.40 -14.05 7.64
N SER A 25 29.21 -13.05 7.29
CA SER A 25 29.00 -11.83 6.48
C SER A 25 27.62 -11.18 6.46
N GLU A 26 27.67 -9.90 6.71
CA GLU A 26 26.64 -8.86 6.55
C GLU A 26 25.75 -9.09 5.32
N THR A 27 24.48 -9.36 5.53
CA THR A 27 23.27 -8.89 4.85
C THR A 27 22.02 -9.80 4.93
N HIS A 28 22.04 -10.97 5.57
CA HIS A 28 20.84 -11.80 5.65
C HIS A 28 20.67 -12.39 7.05
N VAL A 29 19.77 -11.85 7.84
CA VAL A 29 19.31 -12.47 9.09
C VAL A 29 18.27 -13.53 8.73
N PHE A 30 18.71 -14.79 8.59
CA PHE A 30 17.81 -15.94 8.58
C PHE A 30 17.41 -16.26 10.02
N LEU A 31 16.20 -15.94 10.43
CA LEU A 31 15.57 -16.52 11.61
C LEU A 31 15.04 -17.92 11.25
N ALA A 32 15.90 -18.93 11.38
CA ALA A 32 15.43 -20.32 11.37
C ALA A 32 14.76 -20.62 12.72
N PHE A 33 13.45 -20.57 12.79
CA PHE A 33 12.69 -21.08 13.92
C PHE A 33 12.70 -22.63 13.86
N ARG A 34 13.30 -23.28 14.87
CA ARG A 34 13.02 -24.69 15.17
C ARG A 34 11.65 -24.75 15.88
N PRO A 35 10.78 -25.69 15.54
CA PRO A 35 9.56 -25.91 16.30
C PRO A 35 9.93 -26.56 17.63
N GLU A 36 9.95 -25.80 18.71
CA GLU A 36 9.75 -26.37 20.04
C GLU A 36 8.28 -26.77 20.14
N ASN A 37 8.01 -28.01 20.56
CA ASN A 37 6.69 -28.52 20.93
C ASN A 37 6.18 -27.77 22.18
N SER A 38 5.79 -26.50 22.01
CA SER A 38 4.91 -25.82 22.94
C SER A 38 3.48 -26.16 22.51
N LEU A 39 2.63 -26.50 23.44
CA LEU A 39 1.17 -26.59 23.29
C LEU A 39 0.72 -25.25 22.65
N MET A 40 0.67 -25.21 21.32
CA MET A 40 0.18 -24.02 20.59
C MET A 40 -1.28 -23.86 20.95
N THR A 41 -1.61 -22.78 21.63
CA THR A 41 -3.00 -22.36 21.71
C THR A 41 -3.57 -22.33 20.29
N PRO A 42 -4.76 -22.87 20.06
CA PRO A 42 -5.38 -22.83 18.74
C PRO A 42 -5.37 -21.39 18.21
N PHE A 43 -4.95 -21.18 16.97
CA PHE A 43 -4.99 -19.87 16.35
C PHE A 43 -6.46 -19.49 16.17
N ASP A 44 -6.88 -18.42 16.84
CA ASP A 44 -8.17 -17.80 16.62
C ASP A 44 -7.94 -16.47 15.88
N SER A 45 -8.47 -16.37 14.67
CA SER A 45 -8.40 -15.14 13.89
C SER A 45 -9.06 -13.95 14.59
N ALA A 46 -10.08 -14.20 15.42
CA ALA A 46 -10.72 -13.17 16.24
C ALA A 46 -9.77 -12.52 17.25
N ASP A 47 -8.63 -13.15 17.56
CA ASP A 47 -7.60 -12.61 18.46
C ASP A 47 -6.69 -11.57 17.81
N LEU A 48 -6.76 -11.40 16.51
CA LEU A 48 -5.93 -10.40 15.83
C LEU A 48 -6.40 -8.98 16.16
N PRO A 49 -5.46 -8.04 16.41
CA PRO A 49 -5.81 -6.64 16.71
C PRO A 49 -6.77 -6.00 15.71
N ILE A 50 -6.63 -6.31 14.42
CA ILE A 50 -7.49 -5.77 13.35
C ILE A 50 -8.97 -6.17 13.46
N PHE A 51 -9.30 -7.18 14.25
CA PHE A 51 -10.69 -7.63 14.48
C PHE A 51 -11.23 -7.25 15.88
N ARG A 52 -10.33 -6.84 16.79
CA ARG A 52 -10.67 -6.49 18.17
C ARG A 52 -10.74 -4.98 18.42
N LEU A 53 -9.91 -4.22 17.73
CA LEU A 53 -9.77 -2.78 17.97
C LEU A 53 -10.62 -1.99 16.98
N ALA A 54 -11.17 -0.88 17.47
CA ALA A 54 -11.80 0.08 16.57
C ALA A 54 -10.75 0.67 15.58
N PRO A 55 -11.15 1.05 14.37
CA PRO A 55 -10.22 1.56 13.35
C PRO A 55 -9.27 2.64 13.84
N GLY A 56 -9.75 3.63 14.59
CA GLY A 56 -8.93 4.72 15.15
C GLY A 56 -7.93 4.30 16.23
N GLN A 57 -8.06 3.10 16.79
CA GLN A 57 -7.16 2.56 17.82
C GLN A 57 -6.01 1.73 17.22
N LEU A 58 -6.10 1.38 15.94
CA LEU A 58 -5.08 0.60 15.28
C LEU A 58 -3.79 1.42 15.08
N THR A 59 -2.65 0.76 15.31
CA THR A 59 -1.32 1.29 15.05
C THR A 59 -0.64 0.48 13.93
N TYR A 60 0.43 1.03 13.36
CA TYR A 60 1.27 0.30 12.41
C TYR A 60 1.72 -1.07 12.96
N SER A 61 2.19 -1.11 14.20
CA SER A 61 2.66 -2.34 14.84
C SER A 61 1.57 -3.41 14.92
N GLN A 62 0.33 -3.01 15.18
CA GLN A 62 -0.82 -3.93 15.25
C GLN A 62 -1.27 -4.42 13.87
N LEU A 63 -1.25 -3.57 12.85
CA LEU A 63 -1.48 -3.96 11.46
C LEU A 63 -0.44 -4.99 11.02
N ARG A 64 0.83 -4.67 11.22
CA ARG A 64 1.97 -5.55 10.90
C ARG A 64 1.88 -6.90 11.62
N ALA A 65 1.65 -6.89 12.93
CA ALA A 65 1.53 -8.10 13.73
C ALA A 65 0.37 -8.99 13.25
N SER A 66 -0.77 -8.40 12.88
CA SER A 66 -1.93 -9.13 12.36
C SER A 66 -1.61 -9.80 11.03
N PHE A 67 -1.00 -9.06 10.10
CA PHE A 67 -0.59 -9.60 8.80
C PHE A 67 0.40 -10.75 8.93
N LEU A 68 1.47 -10.56 9.71
CA LEU A 68 2.50 -11.60 9.90
C LEU A 68 1.94 -12.86 10.55
N LYS A 69 1.07 -12.72 11.56
CA LYS A 69 0.39 -13.86 12.20
C LYS A 69 -0.50 -14.62 11.22
N ALA A 70 -1.30 -13.90 10.42
CA ALA A 70 -2.17 -14.51 9.41
C ALA A 70 -1.34 -15.24 8.34
N ALA A 71 -0.31 -14.62 7.82
CA ALA A 71 0.58 -15.21 6.81
C ALA A 71 1.29 -16.46 7.35
N HIS A 72 1.83 -16.40 8.56
CA HIS A 72 2.45 -17.55 9.22
C HIS A 72 1.45 -18.70 9.43
N HIS A 73 0.25 -18.40 9.93
CA HIS A 73 -0.82 -19.39 10.13
C HIS A 73 -1.20 -20.11 8.82
N ARG A 74 -1.16 -19.38 7.70
CA ARG A 74 -1.46 -19.93 6.37
C ARG A 74 -0.25 -20.59 5.68
N GLY A 75 0.89 -20.70 6.36
CA GLY A 75 2.10 -21.30 5.82
C GLY A 75 2.76 -20.48 4.71
N ALA A 76 2.46 -19.20 4.60
CA ALA A 76 3.08 -18.33 3.61
C ALA A 76 4.57 -18.12 3.95
N ARG A 77 5.41 -18.05 2.91
CA ARG A 77 6.83 -17.69 3.07
C ARG A 77 6.94 -16.18 3.30
N LEU A 78 7.58 -15.81 4.41
CA LEU A 78 7.70 -14.43 4.86
C LEU A 78 9.09 -13.86 4.64
N HIS A 79 9.13 -12.58 4.20
CA HIS A 79 10.35 -11.77 4.13
C HIS A 79 10.03 -10.36 4.64
N SER A 80 11.05 -9.69 5.22
CA SER A 80 10.90 -8.32 5.73
C SER A 80 12.01 -7.43 5.18
N TYR A 81 11.63 -6.26 4.71
CA TYR A 81 12.54 -5.22 4.22
C TYR A 81 12.54 -4.08 5.24
N PRO A 82 13.61 -3.95 6.07
CA PRO A 82 13.65 -2.95 7.12
C PRO A 82 13.81 -1.55 6.54
N HIS A 83 12.99 -0.62 7.01
CA HIS A 83 13.12 0.80 6.72
C HIS A 83 14.18 1.43 7.63
N PRO A 84 15.01 2.38 7.15
CA PRO A 84 16.10 2.96 7.94
C PRO A 84 15.62 3.83 9.11
N LEU A 85 14.42 4.38 9.03
CA LEU A 85 13.87 5.25 10.07
C LEU A 85 12.93 4.49 11.00
N LYS A 86 12.63 5.09 12.14
CA LYS A 86 11.68 4.61 13.13
C LYS A 86 10.29 5.19 12.88
N GLY A 87 9.28 4.48 13.38
CA GLY A 87 7.91 4.96 13.42
C GLY A 87 7.62 5.96 14.53
N VAL A 88 6.36 6.40 14.60
CA VAL A 88 5.92 7.43 15.54
C VAL A 88 6.01 6.99 17.00
N GLU A 89 5.93 5.68 17.29
CA GLU A 89 6.10 5.07 18.62
C GLU A 89 7.53 4.54 18.83
N ASN A 90 8.49 4.98 18.02
CA ASN A 90 9.88 4.50 17.99
C ASN A 90 10.02 3.01 17.60
N GLU A 91 9.02 2.45 16.98
CA GLU A 91 9.00 1.06 16.47
C GLU A 91 9.86 0.90 15.23
N ASN A 92 10.33 -0.35 14.99
CA ASN A 92 11.01 -0.71 13.75
C ASN A 92 9.99 -0.81 12.61
N LEU A 93 10.27 -0.11 11.53
CA LEU A 93 9.45 -0.12 10.34
C LEU A 93 9.98 -1.14 9.33
N CYS A 94 9.07 -1.85 8.68
CA CYS A 94 9.37 -2.79 7.59
C CYS A 94 8.25 -2.77 6.55
N THR A 95 8.62 -3.01 5.31
CA THR A 95 7.69 -3.59 4.34
C THR A 95 7.80 -5.10 4.44
N ASP A 96 6.70 -5.78 4.72
CA ASP A 96 6.69 -7.23 4.82
C ASP A 96 6.11 -7.85 3.55
N VAL A 97 6.67 -9.00 3.17
CA VAL A 97 6.26 -9.77 2.00
C VAL A 97 5.77 -11.13 2.45
N ALA A 98 4.60 -11.54 1.97
CA ALA A 98 4.11 -12.89 2.13
C ALA A 98 3.90 -13.54 0.76
N ILE A 99 4.48 -14.72 0.57
CA ILE A 99 4.33 -15.52 -0.65
C ILE A 99 3.49 -16.72 -0.29
N ALA A 100 2.33 -16.81 -0.91
CA ALA A 100 1.34 -17.87 -0.71
C ALA A 100 1.02 -18.55 -2.04
N GLY A 101 0.35 -19.69 -1.99
CA GLY A 101 0.04 -20.48 -3.19
C GLY A 101 1.26 -21.24 -3.71
N ASP A 102 1.30 -21.43 -5.02
CA ASP A 102 2.38 -22.17 -5.69
C ASP A 102 3.58 -21.25 -5.95
N PRO A 103 4.72 -21.45 -5.30
CA PRO A 103 5.90 -20.59 -5.48
C PRO A 103 6.57 -20.77 -6.86
N ASP A 104 6.28 -21.85 -7.55
CA ASP A 104 6.83 -22.18 -8.87
C ASP A 104 5.82 -21.94 -10.01
N ALA A 105 4.70 -21.27 -9.72
CA ALA A 105 3.67 -20.97 -10.70
C ALA A 105 4.17 -20.06 -11.83
N GLU A 106 3.62 -20.26 -13.03
CA GLU A 106 3.75 -19.30 -14.13
C GLU A 106 2.75 -18.12 -14.02
N LYS A 107 1.76 -18.23 -13.15
CA LYS A 107 0.64 -17.29 -13.00
C LYS A 107 0.63 -16.71 -11.60
N TRP A 108 0.61 -15.37 -11.51
CA TRP A 108 0.77 -14.68 -10.24
C TRP A 108 -0.27 -13.60 -10.02
N MET A 109 -0.74 -13.49 -8.79
CA MET A 109 -1.41 -12.29 -8.29
C MET A 109 -0.44 -11.53 -7.39
N VAL A 110 -0.31 -10.23 -7.62
CA VAL A 110 0.48 -9.31 -6.76
C VAL A 110 -0.50 -8.35 -6.10
N VAL A 111 -0.40 -8.15 -4.78
CA VAL A 111 -1.25 -7.22 -4.04
C VAL A 111 -0.38 -6.29 -3.21
N VAL A 112 -0.38 -5.02 -3.55
CA VAL A 112 0.37 -3.96 -2.86
C VAL A 112 -0.57 -3.18 -1.95
N SER A 113 -0.12 -2.79 -0.78
CA SER A 113 -0.83 -1.89 0.13
C SER A 113 0.08 -0.80 0.68
N GLY A 114 -0.53 0.33 1.05
CA GLY A 114 0.16 1.42 1.71
C GLY A 114 1.08 2.22 0.81
N THR A 115 0.84 2.30 -0.48
CA THR A 115 1.49 3.23 -1.41
C THR A 115 1.33 4.66 -0.89
N HIS A 116 0.13 5.05 -0.53
CA HIS A 116 -0.07 6.16 0.39
C HIS A 116 -0.19 5.61 1.81
N GLY A 117 0.67 6.08 2.70
CA GLY A 117 0.85 5.44 4.01
C GLY A 117 -0.43 5.32 4.83
N VAL A 118 -1.22 6.39 4.96
CA VAL A 118 -2.46 6.40 5.74
C VAL A 118 -3.53 5.46 5.18
N GLU A 119 -3.54 5.19 3.88
CA GLU A 119 -4.44 4.23 3.21
C GLU A 119 -4.04 2.78 3.48
N GLY A 120 -2.81 2.57 3.98
CA GLY A 120 -2.28 1.27 4.38
C GLY A 120 -3.11 0.55 5.44
N TYR A 121 -3.89 1.26 6.24
CA TYR A 121 -4.81 0.69 7.22
C TYR A 121 -5.85 -0.20 6.54
N TYR A 122 -6.52 0.32 5.52
CA TYR A 122 -7.47 -0.45 4.71
C TYR A 122 -6.78 -1.61 4.00
N GLY A 123 -5.67 -1.34 3.28
CA GLY A 123 -4.98 -2.35 2.50
C GLY A 123 -4.44 -3.50 3.35
N SER A 124 -3.90 -3.21 4.54
CA SER A 124 -3.43 -4.20 5.51
C SER A 124 -4.55 -5.15 5.95
N ILE A 125 -5.73 -4.62 6.29
CA ILE A 125 -6.87 -5.43 6.71
C ILE A 125 -7.35 -6.32 5.55
N CYS A 126 -7.44 -5.77 4.34
CA CYS A 126 -7.85 -6.54 3.16
C CYS A 126 -6.88 -7.68 2.84
N GLN A 127 -5.58 -7.44 2.88
CA GLN A 127 -4.56 -8.49 2.68
C GLN A 127 -4.62 -9.56 3.78
N THR A 128 -4.75 -9.14 5.04
CA THR A 128 -4.83 -10.06 6.19
C THR A 128 -6.07 -10.96 6.11
N ARG A 129 -7.24 -10.37 5.79
CA ARG A 129 -8.48 -11.14 5.61
C ARG A 129 -8.40 -12.09 4.43
N PHE A 130 -7.85 -11.65 3.30
CA PHE A 130 -7.69 -12.51 2.14
C PHE A 130 -6.82 -13.73 2.46
N LEU A 131 -5.70 -13.54 3.15
CA LEU A 131 -4.86 -14.64 3.64
C LEU A 131 -5.63 -15.64 4.49
N LEU A 132 -6.49 -15.16 5.40
CA LEU A 132 -7.22 -16.03 6.34
C LEU A 132 -8.40 -16.76 5.70
N GLU A 133 -9.14 -16.08 4.81
CA GLU A 133 -10.46 -16.52 4.34
C GLU A 133 -10.39 -17.29 3.01
N GLN A 134 -9.29 -17.17 2.25
CA GLN A 134 -9.20 -17.77 0.92
C GLN A 134 -8.43 -19.09 0.91
N ASP A 135 -8.80 -19.95 -0.03
CA ASP A 135 -7.97 -21.10 -0.38
C ASP A 135 -6.75 -20.64 -1.20
N ILE A 136 -5.61 -20.60 -0.52
CA ILE A 136 -4.31 -20.25 -1.09
C ILE A 136 -3.41 -21.50 -1.21
N SER A 137 -4.00 -22.67 -1.40
CA SER A 137 -3.26 -23.92 -1.54
C SER A 137 -2.29 -23.89 -2.72
N PRO A 138 -1.07 -24.43 -2.59
CA PRO A 138 -0.11 -24.58 -3.69
C PRO A 138 -0.68 -25.36 -4.90
N SER A 139 -1.59 -26.31 -4.65
CA SER A 139 -2.22 -27.13 -5.70
C SER A 139 -3.05 -26.31 -6.71
N ALA A 140 -3.29 -25.04 -6.43
CA ALA A 140 -4.06 -24.14 -7.29
C ALA A 140 -3.29 -23.68 -8.54
N GLY A 141 -1.97 -23.89 -8.63
CA GLY A 141 -1.14 -23.46 -9.76
C GLY A 141 -1.04 -21.94 -9.94
N VAL A 142 -1.31 -21.19 -8.88
CA VAL A 142 -1.22 -19.71 -8.84
C VAL A 142 -0.38 -19.30 -7.65
N GLY A 143 0.63 -18.47 -7.89
CA GLY A 143 1.40 -17.79 -6.85
C GLY A 143 0.73 -16.49 -6.44
N ILE A 144 0.80 -16.14 -5.17
CA ILE A 144 0.28 -14.87 -4.65
C ILE A 144 1.40 -14.16 -3.87
N LEU A 145 1.72 -12.96 -4.29
CA LEU A 145 2.71 -12.08 -3.65
C LEU A 145 1.99 -10.92 -2.99
N PHE A 146 1.96 -10.91 -1.66
CA PHE A 146 1.50 -9.76 -0.89
C PHE A 146 2.70 -8.86 -0.55
N ILE A 147 2.59 -7.58 -0.85
CA ILE A 147 3.54 -6.52 -0.45
C ILE A 147 2.80 -5.63 0.54
N HIS A 148 3.10 -5.84 1.81
CA HIS A 148 2.37 -5.23 2.92
C HIS A 148 3.05 -3.95 3.36
N LEU A 149 2.36 -2.83 3.24
CA LEU A 149 2.74 -1.49 3.67
C LEU A 149 4.06 -1.01 3.03
N ILE A 150 4.03 -0.79 1.70
CA ILE A 150 5.22 -0.35 0.93
C ILE A 150 5.75 1.04 1.37
N ASN A 151 4.93 1.86 2.02
CA ASN A 151 5.31 3.09 2.71
C ASN A 151 5.09 2.94 4.22
N PRO A 152 5.94 2.16 4.91
CA PRO A 152 5.74 1.85 6.33
C PRO A 152 5.87 3.09 7.22
N TRP A 153 6.71 4.08 6.80
CA TRP A 153 6.84 5.34 7.52
C TRP A 153 5.54 6.15 7.43
N GLY A 154 5.03 6.36 6.23
CA GLY A 154 3.76 7.07 6.04
C GLY A 154 2.60 6.39 6.77
N THR A 155 2.56 5.05 6.82
CA THR A 155 1.52 4.32 7.58
C THR A 155 1.64 4.59 9.08
N SER A 156 2.85 4.49 9.65
CA SER A 156 3.08 4.73 11.08
C SER A 156 2.75 6.18 11.46
N TRP A 157 3.19 7.13 10.67
CA TRP A 157 2.96 8.56 10.88
C TRP A 157 1.58 9.04 10.42
N LYS A 158 0.71 8.13 9.94
CA LYS A 158 -0.62 8.45 9.39
C LYS A 158 -0.53 9.59 8.36
N ARG A 159 0.37 9.45 7.38
CA ARG A 159 0.58 10.40 6.29
C ARG A 159 0.29 9.76 4.95
N ARG A 160 -0.15 10.58 3.98
CA ARG A 160 -0.23 10.18 2.58
C ARG A 160 1.17 9.89 2.01
N VAL A 161 2.09 10.80 2.22
CA VAL A 161 3.46 10.83 1.67
C VAL A 161 4.45 10.03 2.52
N ASN A 162 5.67 9.87 2.02
CA ASN A 162 6.76 9.23 2.75
C ASN A 162 7.52 10.23 3.67
N GLU A 163 8.64 9.78 4.24
CA GLU A 163 9.53 10.53 5.14
C GLU A 163 10.12 11.79 4.53
N ASP A 164 10.30 11.81 3.22
CA ASP A 164 10.84 12.93 2.45
C ASP A 164 9.76 13.84 1.83
N ASN A 165 8.52 13.72 2.28
CA ASN A 165 7.34 14.41 1.72
C ASN A 165 7.04 14.04 0.26
N MET A 166 7.54 12.89 -0.21
CA MET A 166 7.27 12.42 -1.57
C MET A 166 5.94 11.68 -1.64
N ASP A 167 5.10 12.05 -2.60
CA ASP A 167 3.96 11.24 -3.02
C ASP A 167 4.49 10.08 -3.89
N LEU A 168 4.33 8.84 -3.43
CA LEU A 168 4.87 7.69 -4.15
C LEU A 168 4.26 7.52 -5.53
N ASN A 169 2.99 7.92 -5.73
CA ASN A 169 2.36 7.92 -7.05
C ASN A 169 2.78 9.13 -7.93
N ARG A 170 3.87 9.82 -7.56
CA ARG A 170 4.60 10.80 -8.37
C ARG A 170 6.09 10.45 -8.48
N ASN A 171 6.55 9.41 -7.76
CA ASN A 171 7.98 9.06 -7.65
C ASN A 171 8.44 8.00 -8.66
N TYR A 172 7.56 7.50 -9.54
CA TYR A 172 7.92 6.50 -10.55
C TYR A 172 8.14 7.14 -11.93
N VAL A 173 9.02 8.13 -11.97
CA VAL A 173 9.53 8.75 -13.21
C VAL A 173 10.94 8.27 -13.52
N ASP A 174 11.42 8.53 -14.71
CA ASP A 174 12.83 8.33 -15.08
C ASP A 174 13.66 9.51 -14.59
N PHE A 175 14.38 9.32 -13.48
CA PHE A 175 15.22 10.36 -12.87
C PHE A 175 16.50 10.67 -13.65
N ASP A 176 16.84 9.89 -14.66
CA ASP A 176 17.96 10.16 -15.58
C ASP A 176 17.52 11.10 -16.73
N GLN A 177 16.23 11.42 -16.82
CA GLN A 177 15.65 12.36 -17.78
C GLN A 177 15.25 13.67 -17.08
N PRO A 178 15.06 14.77 -17.84
CA PRO A 178 14.48 15.99 -17.29
C PRO A 178 13.14 15.70 -16.60
N LEU A 179 13.03 16.09 -15.34
CA LEU A 179 11.80 15.86 -14.55
C LEU A 179 10.62 16.67 -15.11
N PRO A 180 9.40 16.15 -15.01
CA PRO A 180 8.19 16.83 -15.49
C PRO A 180 8.04 18.21 -14.86
N ALA A 181 7.78 19.22 -15.68
CA ALA A 181 7.55 20.58 -15.23
C ALA A 181 6.06 20.83 -14.96
N ASN A 182 5.76 21.57 -13.90
CA ASN A 182 4.41 22.05 -13.61
C ASN A 182 4.41 23.56 -13.34
N PRO A 183 4.43 24.40 -14.40
CA PRO A 183 4.43 25.86 -14.24
C PRO A 183 3.20 26.39 -13.51
N GLY A 184 2.07 25.69 -13.60
CA GLY A 184 0.86 26.04 -12.85
C GLY A 184 1.05 25.91 -11.34
N TYR A 185 1.79 24.89 -10.88
CA TYR A 185 2.11 24.71 -9.48
C TYR A 185 3.05 25.80 -8.95
N GLU A 186 4.06 26.19 -9.74
CA GLU A 186 4.96 27.29 -9.39
C GLU A 186 4.18 28.57 -9.00
N ALA A 187 3.11 28.87 -9.74
CA ALA A 187 2.29 30.06 -9.51
C ALA A 187 1.44 30.01 -8.21
N VAL A 188 1.26 28.82 -7.64
CA VAL A 188 0.39 28.61 -6.47
C VAL A 188 1.10 27.97 -5.27
N HIS A 189 2.40 27.69 -5.39
CA HIS A 189 3.19 27.02 -4.35
C HIS A 189 3.06 27.67 -2.97
N ASP A 190 3.09 29.01 -2.88
CA ASP A 190 2.96 29.74 -1.61
C ASP A 190 1.66 29.40 -0.85
N LEU A 191 0.61 28.96 -1.54
CA LEU A 191 -0.63 28.56 -0.90
C LEU A 191 -0.44 27.32 -0.02
N PHE A 192 0.60 26.54 -0.28
CA PHE A 192 0.91 25.27 0.38
C PHE A 192 2.16 25.28 1.25
N ALA A 193 3.04 26.29 1.09
CA ALA A 193 4.29 26.41 1.84
C ALA A 193 4.28 27.52 2.91
N THR A 194 3.28 28.40 2.90
CA THR A 194 3.18 29.51 3.85
C THR A 194 3.10 29.03 5.29
N ASP A 195 3.95 29.59 6.17
CA ASP A 195 3.87 29.31 7.61
C ASP A 195 2.57 29.89 8.20
N ILE A 196 1.59 29.02 8.40
CA ILE A 196 0.26 29.36 8.90
C ILE A 196 0.19 29.60 10.42
N ARG A 197 1.29 29.41 11.17
CA ARG A 197 1.37 29.77 12.60
C ARG A 197 1.39 31.28 12.78
N ASP A 198 1.95 32.01 11.84
CA ASP A 198 1.84 33.46 11.76
C ASP A 198 0.42 33.87 11.28
N ALA A 199 -0.32 34.53 12.14
CA ALA A 199 -1.71 34.90 11.87
C ALA A 199 -1.87 35.86 10.67
N ALA A 200 -0.90 36.76 10.44
CA ALA A 200 -0.94 37.70 9.31
C ALA A 200 -0.67 36.96 8.00
N ARG A 201 0.33 36.08 7.96
CA ARG A 201 0.64 35.22 6.80
C ARG A 201 -0.52 34.32 6.47
N ARG A 202 -1.11 33.64 7.46
CA ARG A 202 -2.30 32.80 7.29
C ARG A 202 -3.45 33.59 6.67
N LYS A 203 -3.76 34.78 7.20
CA LYS A 203 -4.82 35.64 6.66
C LYS A 203 -4.53 36.02 5.19
N ALA A 204 -3.30 36.40 4.88
CA ALA A 204 -2.89 36.75 3.51
C ALA A 204 -3.02 35.52 2.56
N ARG A 205 -2.56 34.37 3.00
CA ARG A 205 -2.72 33.11 2.26
C ARG A 205 -4.18 32.76 2.01
N ASP A 206 -5.07 32.93 3.01
CA ASP A 206 -6.49 32.62 2.87
C ASP A 206 -7.21 33.59 1.92
N VAL A 207 -6.79 34.85 1.88
CA VAL A 207 -7.29 35.81 0.88
C VAL A 207 -6.86 35.37 -0.51
N ARG A 208 -5.57 35.07 -0.70
CA ARG A 208 -5.03 34.59 -1.98
C ARG A 208 -5.67 33.28 -2.44
N TRP A 209 -5.90 32.31 -1.52
CA TRP A 209 -6.63 31.09 -1.81
C TRP A 209 -8.00 31.37 -2.42
N ARG A 210 -8.82 32.19 -1.75
CA ARG A 210 -10.15 32.53 -2.26
C ARG A 210 -10.11 33.25 -3.63
N GLN A 211 -9.15 34.15 -3.84
CA GLN A 211 -8.94 34.82 -5.13
C GLN A 211 -8.59 33.80 -6.21
N THR A 212 -7.63 32.89 -5.93
CA THR A 212 -7.21 31.88 -6.89
C THR A 212 -8.34 30.91 -7.25
N VAL A 213 -9.14 30.50 -6.25
CA VAL A 213 -10.33 29.66 -6.49
C VAL A 213 -11.39 30.42 -7.29
N GLN A 214 -11.60 31.73 -7.03
CA GLN A 214 -12.52 32.53 -7.79
C GLN A 214 -12.09 32.73 -9.25
N GLU A 215 -10.79 32.91 -9.50
CA GLU A 215 -10.22 33.13 -10.84
C GLU A 215 -10.16 31.87 -11.68
N LYS A 216 -9.71 30.73 -11.08
CA LYS A 216 -9.44 29.48 -11.80
C LYS A 216 -10.56 28.47 -11.69
N GLY A 217 -11.39 28.54 -10.64
CA GLY A 217 -12.26 27.46 -10.20
C GLY A 217 -11.50 26.43 -9.35
N TYR A 218 -12.19 25.84 -8.36
CA TYR A 218 -11.59 24.87 -7.44
C TYR A 218 -11.05 23.63 -8.18
N ALA A 219 -11.83 23.03 -9.07
CA ALA A 219 -11.44 21.82 -9.81
C ALA A 219 -10.19 22.05 -10.68
N ALA A 220 -10.11 23.20 -11.37
CA ALA A 220 -8.94 23.53 -12.17
C ALA A 220 -7.69 23.78 -11.32
N LEU A 221 -7.83 24.41 -10.15
CA LEU A 221 -6.73 24.58 -9.20
C LEU A 221 -6.25 23.21 -8.70
N MET A 222 -7.16 22.33 -8.31
CA MET A 222 -6.78 20.99 -7.82
C MET A 222 -6.16 20.12 -8.91
N ASN A 223 -6.61 20.19 -10.15
CA ASN A 223 -5.95 19.51 -11.27
C ASN A 223 -4.50 19.95 -11.45
N ILE A 224 -4.19 21.24 -11.28
CA ILE A 224 -2.82 21.76 -11.31
C ILE A 224 -1.99 21.16 -10.17
N VAL A 225 -2.54 21.15 -8.95
CA VAL A 225 -1.84 20.67 -7.74
C VAL A 225 -1.63 19.17 -7.78
N GLU A 226 -2.67 18.43 -8.11
CA GLU A 226 -2.66 16.97 -8.16
C GLU A 226 -1.87 16.37 -9.33
N ALA A 227 -1.57 17.16 -10.35
CA ALA A 227 -0.66 16.76 -11.43
C ALA A 227 0.75 16.41 -10.90
N GLY A 228 1.11 16.91 -9.72
CA GLY A 228 2.41 16.69 -9.11
C GLY A 228 3.45 17.71 -9.51
N GLN A 229 4.56 17.73 -8.80
CA GLN A 229 5.69 18.65 -9.04
C GLN A 229 7.00 18.06 -8.47
N TYR A 230 8.14 18.55 -8.95
CA TYR A 230 9.45 17.99 -8.63
C TYR A 230 10.47 19.04 -8.14
N ARG A 231 10.00 20.26 -7.82
CA ARG A 231 10.90 21.38 -7.45
C ARG A 231 10.74 21.80 -5.99
N HIS A 232 9.56 21.68 -5.44
CA HIS A 232 9.23 22.18 -4.10
C HIS A 232 9.05 21.01 -3.14
N ARG A 233 10.13 20.70 -2.41
CA ARG A 233 10.12 19.61 -1.41
C ARG A 233 9.12 19.87 -0.27
N ASP A 234 8.85 21.12 0.02
CA ASP A 234 7.88 21.61 1.01
C ASP A 234 6.47 21.79 0.44
N GLY A 235 6.22 21.34 -0.78
CA GLY A 235 4.93 21.43 -1.45
C GLY A 235 4.13 20.13 -1.41
N LEU A 236 2.86 20.22 -1.80
CA LEU A 236 2.01 19.03 -2.00
C LEU A 236 2.38 18.28 -3.27
N TYR A 237 2.09 16.97 -3.28
CA TYR A 237 2.29 16.06 -4.41
C TYR A 237 3.72 16.13 -4.99
N TYR A 238 4.71 16.28 -4.10
CA TYR A 238 6.11 16.30 -4.48
C TYR A 238 6.55 14.90 -4.94
N GLY A 239 7.10 14.80 -6.14
CA GLY A 239 7.54 13.54 -6.76
C GLY A 239 8.98 13.14 -6.42
N GLY A 240 9.76 14.03 -5.79
CA GLY A 240 11.15 13.77 -5.45
C GLY A 240 12.15 14.16 -6.53
N GLU A 241 13.45 14.11 -6.19
CA GLU A 241 14.59 14.32 -7.10
C GLU A 241 15.33 13.00 -7.41
N LYS A 242 14.90 11.91 -6.75
CA LYS A 242 15.48 10.56 -6.88
C LYS A 242 14.44 9.51 -6.47
N PRO A 243 14.66 8.23 -6.82
CA PRO A 243 13.82 7.16 -6.31
C PRO A 243 13.81 7.13 -4.78
N SER A 244 12.63 7.03 -4.19
CA SER A 244 12.43 6.87 -2.74
C SER A 244 12.87 5.48 -2.27
N TRP A 245 13.03 5.31 -0.95
CA TRP A 245 13.25 3.98 -0.37
C TRP A 245 12.16 2.99 -0.80
N SER A 246 10.90 3.42 -0.78
CA SER A 246 9.75 2.59 -1.18
C SER A 246 9.80 2.19 -2.65
N ASN A 247 10.19 3.11 -3.55
CA ASN A 247 10.36 2.82 -4.98
C ASN A 247 11.44 1.75 -5.20
N ILE A 248 12.62 1.96 -4.62
CA ILE A 248 13.75 1.00 -4.71
C ILE A 248 13.35 -0.36 -4.12
N THR A 249 12.66 -0.34 -2.97
CA THR A 249 12.24 -1.56 -2.28
C THR A 249 11.18 -2.33 -3.07
N LEU A 250 10.21 -1.66 -3.69
CA LEU A 250 9.21 -2.31 -4.55
C LEU A 250 9.88 -3.06 -5.71
N HIS A 251 10.78 -2.39 -6.44
CA HIS A 251 11.52 -3.03 -7.53
C HIS A 251 12.35 -4.22 -7.04
N LYS A 252 13.00 -4.07 -5.88
CA LYS A 252 13.75 -5.16 -5.27
C LYS A 252 12.86 -6.35 -4.90
N ILE A 253 11.72 -6.13 -4.26
CA ILE A 253 10.75 -7.17 -3.90
C ILE A 253 10.29 -7.94 -5.14
N LEU A 254 9.90 -7.22 -6.19
CA LEU A 254 9.43 -7.85 -7.43
C LEU A 254 10.52 -8.70 -8.09
N LYS A 255 11.76 -8.22 -8.08
CA LYS A 255 12.92 -8.96 -8.61
C LYS A 255 13.25 -10.19 -7.76
N ASP A 256 13.19 -10.07 -6.44
CA ASP A 256 13.60 -11.14 -5.51
C ASP A 256 12.57 -12.27 -5.42
N HIS A 257 11.28 -11.98 -5.65
CA HIS A 257 10.19 -12.91 -5.31
C HIS A 257 9.31 -13.33 -6.49
N LEU A 258 9.28 -12.60 -7.59
CA LEU A 258 8.60 -13.09 -8.79
C LEU A 258 9.59 -13.92 -9.63
N PRO A 259 9.30 -15.21 -9.87
CA PRO A 259 10.20 -16.06 -10.64
C PRO A 259 10.33 -15.56 -12.09
N ALA A 260 11.51 -15.78 -12.67
CA ALA A 260 11.78 -15.36 -14.06
C ALA A 260 10.80 -15.98 -15.07
N HIS A 261 10.28 -17.19 -14.77
CA HIS A 261 9.30 -17.87 -15.60
C HIS A 261 7.83 -17.45 -15.34
N ALA A 262 7.58 -16.52 -14.42
CA ALA A 262 6.23 -15.96 -14.27
C ALA A 262 5.83 -15.23 -15.54
N ARG A 263 4.80 -15.73 -16.25
CA ARG A 263 4.39 -15.24 -17.56
C ARG A 263 3.12 -14.42 -17.54
N GLU A 264 2.26 -14.70 -16.56
CA GLU A 264 0.94 -14.09 -16.45
C GLU A 264 0.76 -13.50 -15.05
N ILE A 265 0.59 -12.17 -14.99
CA ILE A 265 0.52 -11.45 -13.73
C ILE A 265 -0.69 -10.52 -13.72
N ILE A 266 -1.48 -10.56 -12.62
CA ILE A 266 -2.47 -9.54 -12.30
C ILE A 266 -2.02 -8.86 -11.01
N SER A 267 -1.80 -7.55 -11.07
CA SER A 267 -1.32 -6.75 -9.94
C SER A 267 -2.38 -5.76 -9.48
N PHE A 268 -2.47 -5.58 -8.17
CA PHE A 268 -3.37 -4.63 -7.51
C PHE A 268 -2.59 -3.69 -6.61
N ASP A 269 -2.97 -2.42 -6.62
CA ASP A 269 -2.58 -1.43 -5.61
C ASP A 269 -3.84 -0.98 -4.87
N LEU A 270 -3.84 -1.09 -3.54
CA LEU A 270 -5.02 -0.87 -2.70
C LEU A 270 -5.01 0.56 -2.14
N HIS A 271 -6.03 1.34 -2.50
CA HIS A 271 -6.18 2.75 -2.18
C HIS A 271 -7.56 3.10 -1.60
N THR A 272 -7.63 4.26 -0.96
CA THR A 272 -8.88 4.87 -0.48
C THR A 272 -8.82 6.38 -0.65
N GLY A 273 -9.99 7.02 -0.70
CA GLY A 273 -10.10 8.49 -0.65
C GLY A 273 -10.91 9.10 -1.78
N ALA A 274 -10.93 8.47 -2.97
CA ALA A 274 -11.66 8.99 -4.11
C ALA A 274 -12.88 8.14 -4.47
N GLY A 275 -13.95 8.78 -4.91
CA GLY A 275 -15.18 8.13 -5.33
C GLY A 275 -16.31 8.22 -4.31
N GLN A 276 -17.40 7.50 -4.56
CA GLN A 276 -18.57 7.48 -3.69
C GLN A 276 -18.28 6.66 -2.43
N PHE A 277 -18.80 7.11 -1.29
CA PHE A 277 -18.64 6.46 0.01
C PHE A 277 -18.97 4.95 -0.04
N GLY A 278 -18.04 4.13 0.38
CA GLY A 278 -18.17 2.67 0.41
C GLY A 278 -18.14 1.98 -0.97
N HIS A 279 -17.91 2.72 -2.07
CA HIS A 279 -17.83 2.13 -3.40
C HIS A 279 -16.36 1.91 -3.81
N PRO A 280 -15.89 0.65 -3.93
CA PRO A 280 -14.58 0.37 -4.51
C PRO A 280 -14.63 0.51 -6.03
N MET A 281 -13.99 1.54 -6.55
CA MET A 281 -13.72 1.68 -7.98
C MET A 281 -12.54 0.78 -8.35
N LEU A 282 -12.73 -0.05 -9.35
CA LEU A 282 -11.64 -0.83 -9.94
C LEU A 282 -11.13 -0.11 -11.17
N MET A 283 -9.88 0.32 -11.16
CA MET A 283 -9.33 1.17 -12.21
C MET A 283 -8.11 0.55 -12.88
N ALA A 284 -8.02 0.72 -14.19
CA ALA A 284 -6.78 0.58 -14.94
C ALA A 284 -6.25 1.98 -15.24
N ILE A 285 -5.12 2.33 -14.60
CA ILE A 285 -4.43 3.61 -14.79
C ILE A 285 -3.18 3.35 -15.63
N ALA A 286 -3.09 3.94 -16.82
CA ALA A 286 -2.00 3.74 -17.76
C ALA A 286 -1.71 5.01 -18.58
N GLU A 287 -0.48 5.15 -19.09
CA GLU A 287 -0.09 6.26 -19.98
C GLU A 287 -0.65 6.07 -21.40
N GLN A 288 -0.94 4.84 -21.77
CA GLN A 288 -1.54 4.48 -23.07
C GLN A 288 -2.30 3.17 -22.96
N ASP A 289 -3.14 2.89 -23.93
CA ASP A 289 -3.82 1.60 -24.01
C ASP A 289 -2.82 0.45 -24.18
N TYR A 290 -3.07 -0.68 -23.50
CA TYR A 290 -2.24 -1.87 -23.57
C TYR A 290 -3.10 -3.14 -23.35
N PRO A 291 -2.61 -4.33 -23.74
CA PRO A 291 -3.41 -5.57 -23.66
C PRO A 291 -3.97 -5.90 -22.28
N GLY A 292 -3.35 -5.41 -21.20
CA GLY A 292 -3.82 -5.61 -19.83
C GLY A 292 -5.16 -4.93 -19.55
N ILE A 293 -5.49 -3.81 -20.21
CA ILE A 293 -6.79 -3.13 -20.08
C ILE A 293 -7.88 -4.00 -20.70
N THR A 294 -7.65 -4.51 -21.92
CA THR A 294 -8.59 -5.43 -22.59
C THR A 294 -8.84 -6.67 -21.73
N ARG A 295 -7.77 -7.25 -21.16
CA ARG A 295 -7.89 -8.39 -20.26
C ARG A 295 -8.68 -8.03 -18.99
N ALA A 296 -8.41 -6.90 -18.36
CA ALA A 296 -9.16 -6.44 -17.20
C ALA A 296 -10.66 -6.31 -17.52
N ARG A 297 -11.01 -5.78 -18.69
CA ARG A 297 -12.42 -5.71 -19.15
C ARG A 297 -13.05 -7.08 -19.32
N SER A 298 -12.31 -8.07 -19.82
CA SER A 298 -12.84 -9.44 -19.95
C SER A 298 -13.11 -10.09 -18.60
N ILE A 299 -12.31 -9.76 -17.57
CA ILE A 299 -12.46 -10.29 -16.21
C ILE A 299 -13.57 -9.56 -15.45
N TYR A 300 -13.59 -8.23 -15.49
CA TYR A 300 -14.42 -7.39 -14.59
C TYR A 300 -15.63 -6.76 -15.26
N GLY A 301 -15.66 -6.74 -16.60
CA GLY A 301 -16.78 -6.16 -17.35
C GLY A 301 -16.97 -4.66 -17.06
N PRO A 302 -18.22 -4.22 -16.83
CA PRO A 302 -18.55 -2.81 -16.65
C PRO A 302 -18.06 -2.19 -15.34
N TRP A 303 -17.46 -2.98 -14.45
CA TRP A 303 -16.89 -2.48 -13.18
C TRP A 303 -15.53 -1.81 -13.36
N LEU A 304 -14.90 -1.98 -14.53
CA LEU A 304 -13.59 -1.41 -14.80
C LEU A 304 -13.72 0.02 -15.29
N TYR A 305 -13.13 0.93 -14.56
CA TYR A 305 -12.83 2.29 -14.99
C TYR A 305 -11.45 2.32 -15.68
N THR A 306 -11.30 3.13 -16.71
CA THR A 306 -10.02 3.30 -17.40
C THR A 306 -9.61 4.75 -17.34
N VAL A 307 -8.40 5.02 -16.84
CA VAL A 307 -7.80 6.35 -16.76
C VAL A 307 -6.54 6.33 -17.63
N ILE A 308 -6.57 7.05 -18.75
CA ILE A 308 -5.38 7.27 -19.58
C ILE A 308 -4.77 8.61 -19.14
N THR A 309 -3.56 8.55 -18.56
CA THR A 309 -2.86 9.72 -18.06
C THR A 309 -2.20 10.52 -19.19
N GLY A 310 -1.93 11.80 -18.96
CA GLY A 310 -1.38 12.70 -19.99
C GLY A 310 -2.40 13.22 -20.99
N ALA A 311 -3.66 12.75 -20.97
CA ALA A 311 -4.75 13.32 -21.76
C ALA A 311 -5.33 14.55 -21.04
N ASN A 312 -5.69 15.61 -21.80
CA ASN A 312 -6.31 16.84 -21.27
C ASN A 312 -7.75 16.65 -20.74
N ASN A 313 -8.14 15.44 -20.40
CA ASN A 313 -9.49 15.11 -19.98
C ASN A 313 -9.62 15.17 -18.47
N ALA A 314 -10.60 15.94 -17.98
CA ALA A 314 -11.06 15.84 -16.61
C ALA A 314 -11.52 14.39 -16.36
N SER A 315 -11.00 13.76 -15.31
CA SER A 315 -11.42 12.42 -14.94
C SER A 315 -12.68 12.49 -14.08
N ASP A 316 -13.73 11.79 -14.48
CA ASP A 316 -14.95 11.63 -13.67
C ASP A 316 -14.71 10.76 -12.42
N THR A 317 -13.51 10.18 -12.28
CA THR A 317 -13.16 9.26 -11.18
C THR A 317 -12.56 9.97 -9.97
N GLY A 318 -12.27 11.27 -10.04
CA GLY A 318 -11.52 11.99 -8.99
C GLY A 318 -10.01 11.69 -9.00
N ILE A 319 -9.50 11.01 -10.03
CA ILE A 319 -8.08 10.73 -10.22
C ILE A 319 -7.52 11.69 -11.27
N SER A 320 -6.40 12.35 -10.99
CA SER A 320 -5.80 13.31 -11.93
C SER A 320 -5.22 12.61 -13.15
N ALA A 321 -5.83 12.81 -14.32
CA ALA A 321 -5.31 12.33 -15.60
C ALA A 321 -4.04 13.07 -16.04
N ALA A 322 -3.78 14.27 -15.53
CA ALA A 322 -2.58 15.05 -15.84
C ALA A 322 -1.34 14.59 -15.07
N ALA A 323 -1.51 13.77 -14.04
CA ALA A 323 -0.39 13.33 -13.19
C ALA A 323 0.51 12.32 -13.91
N THR A 324 1.80 12.39 -13.59
CA THR A 324 2.85 11.47 -14.05
C THR A 324 3.52 10.79 -12.85
N GLY A 325 4.25 9.71 -13.10
CA GLY A 325 4.99 9.00 -12.05
C GLY A 325 4.13 8.09 -11.17
N TYR A 326 3.02 7.59 -11.70
CA TYR A 326 2.23 6.55 -11.06
C TYR A 326 2.99 5.22 -10.96
N THR A 327 2.84 4.53 -9.83
CA THR A 327 3.30 3.14 -9.64
C THR A 327 2.79 2.23 -10.76
N SER A 328 1.55 2.42 -11.21
CA SER A 328 0.94 1.66 -12.31
C SER A 328 1.74 1.74 -13.60
N ALA A 329 2.18 2.93 -14.01
CA ALA A 329 2.97 3.10 -15.23
C ALA A 329 4.32 2.37 -15.17
N ALA A 330 5.00 2.44 -14.02
CA ALA A 330 6.26 1.74 -13.80
C ALA A 330 6.07 0.21 -13.82
N MET A 331 5.03 -0.31 -13.21
CA MET A 331 4.71 -1.73 -13.20
C MET A 331 4.40 -2.24 -14.62
N ILE A 332 3.62 -1.49 -15.41
CA ILE A 332 3.31 -1.83 -16.81
C ILE A 332 4.59 -1.87 -17.65
N LYS A 333 5.48 -0.88 -17.47
CA LYS A 333 6.78 -0.83 -18.15
C LYS A 333 7.69 -1.99 -17.73
N LEU A 334 7.77 -2.30 -16.44
CA LEU A 334 8.61 -3.37 -15.89
C LEU A 334 8.24 -4.75 -16.42
N PHE A 335 6.95 -5.01 -16.64
CA PHE A 335 6.44 -6.31 -17.09
C PHE A 335 5.89 -6.28 -18.51
N SER A 336 6.42 -5.38 -19.35
CA SER A 336 5.98 -5.23 -20.75
C SER A 336 6.23 -6.47 -21.62
N ASP A 337 7.12 -7.36 -21.20
CA ASP A 337 7.45 -8.65 -21.85
C ASP A 337 6.53 -9.80 -21.41
N ARG A 338 5.59 -9.55 -20.48
CA ARG A 338 4.70 -10.55 -19.88
C ARG A 338 3.23 -10.22 -20.13
N LYS A 339 2.35 -11.21 -19.96
CA LYS A 339 0.91 -10.98 -19.91
C LYS A 339 0.55 -10.30 -18.59
N PHE A 340 0.72 -8.98 -18.55
CA PHE A 340 0.59 -8.18 -17.35
C PHE A 340 -0.70 -7.37 -17.34
N THR A 341 -1.36 -7.30 -16.18
CA THR A 341 -2.54 -6.47 -15.92
C THR A 341 -2.35 -5.73 -14.61
N GLN A 342 -2.28 -4.40 -14.66
CA GLN A 342 -2.19 -3.54 -13.47
C GLN A 342 -3.54 -2.92 -13.17
N LEU A 343 -3.96 -3.03 -11.92
CA LEU A 343 -5.22 -2.51 -11.42
C LEU A 343 -5.01 -1.73 -10.12
N VAL A 344 -5.86 -0.76 -9.91
CA VAL A 344 -5.99 0.00 -8.66
C VAL A 344 -7.38 -0.25 -8.11
N VAL A 345 -7.47 -0.60 -6.84
CA VAL A 345 -8.74 -0.65 -6.10
C VAL A 345 -8.80 0.62 -5.25
N GLU A 346 -9.66 1.55 -5.62
CA GLU A 346 -9.86 2.83 -4.95
C GLU A 346 -11.19 2.85 -4.22
N CYS A 347 -11.18 2.81 -2.89
CA CYS A 347 -12.42 2.82 -2.11
C CYS A 347 -12.81 4.24 -1.74
N GLY A 348 -13.98 4.67 -2.22
CA GLY A 348 -14.53 5.99 -1.91
C GLY A 348 -14.81 6.16 -0.42
N THR A 349 -14.48 7.35 0.07
CA THR A 349 -14.69 7.78 1.45
C THR A 349 -15.62 9.00 1.50
N TYR A 350 -15.39 9.94 2.41
CA TYR A 350 -16.14 11.18 2.49
C TYR A 350 -15.84 12.11 1.31
N ASP A 351 -16.61 13.19 1.18
CA ASP A 351 -16.40 14.18 0.12
C ASP A 351 -14.99 14.78 0.15
N SER A 352 -14.28 14.65 -0.95
CA SER A 352 -12.88 15.07 -1.04
C SER A 352 -12.70 16.59 -0.90
N GLN A 353 -13.62 17.39 -1.45
CA GLN A 353 -13.48 18.84 -1.42
C GLN A 353 -13.73 19.44 -0.04
N SER A 354 -14.75 18.96 0.67
CA SER A 354 -15.17 19.53 1.95
C SER A 354 -14.51 18.86 3.17
N VAL A 355 -14.02 17.61 3.04
CA VAL A 355 -13.42 16.83 4.14
C VAL A 355 -11.98 16.45 3.85
N GLY A 356 -11.73 15.80 2.71
CA GLY A 356 -10.44 15.20 2.41
C GLY A 356 -9.32 16.21 2.21
N GLN A 357 -9.51 17.18 1.32
CA GLN A 357 -8.51 18.21 1.03
C GLN A 357 -8.18 19.08 2.26
N PRO A 358 -9.16 19.55 3.06
CA PRO A 358 -8.85 20.22 4.32
C PRO A 358 -8.02 19.35 5.29
N ALA A 359 -8.36 18.08 5.44
CA ALA A 359 -7.61 17.18 6.32
C ALA A 359 -6.17 16.95 5.83
N LEU A 360 -5.99 16.80 4.51
CA LEU A 360 -4.67 16.66 3.89
C LEU A 360 -3.82 17.93 4.04
N LEU A 361 -4.42 19.11 3.87
CA LEU A 361 -3.76 20.40 4.06
C LEU A 361 -3.34 20.62 5.52
N ASP A 362 -4.22 20.30 6.47
CA ASP A 362 -3.91 20.42 7.89
C ASP A 362 -2.73 19.50 8.28
N ASP A 363 -2.70 18.26 7.78
CA ASP A 363 -1.58 17.33 7.98
C ASP A 363 -0.29 17.84 7.34
N HIS A 364 -0.38 18.37 6.14
CA HIS A 364 0.76 18.94 5.44
C HIS A 364 1.38 20.10 6.22
N PHE A 365 0.59 21.08 6.65
CA PHE A 365 1.07 22.20 7.45
C PHE A 365 1.56 21.78 8.85
N LEU A 366 0.94 20.76 9.45
CA LEU A 366 1.40 20.17 10.71
C LEU A 366 2.85 19.67 10.59
N HIS A 367 3.17 18.97 9.51
CA HIS A 367 4.53 18.45 9.29
C HIS A 367 5.53 19.50 8.86
N LEU A 368 5.10 20.57 8.18
CA LEU A 368 6.00 21.66 7.82
C LEU A 368 6.31 22.57 9.01
N HIS A 369 5.32 22.85 9.85
CA HIS A 369 5.41 23.99 10.78
C HIS A 369 4.97 23.66 12.21
N GLY A 370 4.33 22.51 12.43
CA GLY A 370 3.73 22.15 13.72
C GLY A 370 4.51 21.09 14.48
N ASP A 371 3.84 20.55 15.51
CA ASP A 371 4.30 19.40 16.30
C ASP A 371 3.27 18.27 16.23
N PRO A 372 3.56 17.20 15.48
CA PRO A 372 2.67 16.02 15.37
C PRO A 372 2.40 15.33 16.72
N ALA A 373 3.27 15.48 17.73
CA ALA A 373 3.10 14.89 19.05
C ALA A 373 2.14 15.70 19.95
N SER A 374 1.88 16.96 19.61
CA SER A 374 0.96 17.83 20.35
C SER A 374 -0.47 17.28 20.37
N ALA A 375 -1.29 17.76 21.32
CA ALA A 375 -2.72 17.39 21.37
C ALA A 375 -3.48 17.78 20.09
N GLU A 376 -3.16 18.94 19.50
CA GLU A 376 -3.74 19.37 18.23
C GLU A 376 -3.21 18.54 17.05
N GLY A 377 -1.91 18.24 17.02
CA GLY A 377 -1.31 17.36 16.03
C GLY A 377 -1.99 15.99 15.99
N LYS A 378 -2.24 15.39 17.15
CA LYS A 378 -2.96 14.10 17.25
C LYS A 378 -4.39 14.18 16.69
N LYS A 379 -5.10 15.30 16.88
CA LYS A 379 -6.44 15.50 16.30
C LYS A 379 -6.39 15.63 14.77
N ILE A 380 -5.40 16.34 14.25
CA ILE A 380 -5.18 16.47 12.81
C ILE A 380 -4.91 15.10 12.21
N LYS A 381 -4.01 14.31 12.82
CA LYS A 381 -3.71 12.95 12.40
C LYS A 381 -4.93 12.03 12.42
N GLN A 382 -5.76 12.14 13.45
CA GLN A 382 -6.99 11.36 13.53
C GLN A 382 -8.00 11.75 12.44
N ARG A 383 -8.20 13.07 12.17
CA ARG A 383 -9.07 13.52 11.08
C ARG A 383 -8.61 13.00 9.71
N LEU A 384 -7.29 12.99 9.45
CA LEU A 384 -6.75 12.45 8.20
C LEU A 384 -6.99 10.94 8.11
N LEU A 385 -6.76 10.21 9.21
CA LEU A 385 -7.07 8.78 9.26
C LEU A 385 -8.55 8.52 9.03
N ASP A 386 -9.44 9.25 9.72
CA ASP A 386 -10.89 9.08 9.60
C ASP A 386 -11.37 9.35 8.17
N PHE A 387 -10.72 10.26 7.45
CA PHE A 387 -11.04 10.48 6.04
C PHE A 387 -10.64 9.28 5.17
N PHE A 388 -9.40 8.78 5.29
CA PHE A 388 -8.92 7.67 4.45
C PHE A 388 -9.36 6.29 4.93
N PHE A 389 -9.73 6.16 6.20
CA PHE A 389 -10.14 4.91 6.83
C PHE A 389 -11.32 5.14 7.78
N PRO A 390 -12.51 5.41 7.25
CA PRO A 390 -13.72 5.63 8.04
C PRO A 390 -13.98 4.54 9.07
N ALA A 391 -14.30 4.95 10.30
CA ALA A 391 -14.66 4.03 11.37
C ALA A 391 -16.11 3.50 11.24
N ASP A 392 -16.84 3.93 10.22
CA ASP A 392 -18.20 3.50 9.92
C ASP A 392 -18.24 1.99 9.65
N PRO A 393 -19.06 1.21 10.41
CA PRO A 393 -19.10 -0.25 10.28
C PRO A 393 -19.58 -0.74 8.90
N ASP A 394 -20.51 -0.02 8.27
CA ASP A 394 -21.04 -0.38 6.95
C ASP A 394 -19.98 -0.15 5.88
N TRP A 395 -19.26 0.97 5.97
CA TRP A 395 -18.11 1.22 5.10
C TRP A 395 -17.04 0.11 5.24
N GLN A 396 -16.68 -0.23 6.48
CA GLN A 396 -15.69 -1.27 6.77
C GLN A 396 -16.11 -2.63 6.18
N ALA A 397 -17.35 -3.03 6.39
CA ALA A 397 -17.88 -4.29 5.89
C ALA A 397 -17.92 -4.31 4.35
N LEU A 398 -18.43 -3.23 3.75
CA LEU A 398 -18.66 -3.13 2.31
C LEU A 398 -17.36 -3.14 1.51
N VAL A 399 -16.37 -2.28 1.88
CA VAL A 399 -15.13 -2.18 1.14
C VAL A 399 -14.29 -3.46 1.25
N GLN A 400 -14.26 -4.10 2.42
CA GLN A 400 -13.54 -5.36 2.62
C GLN A 400 -14.17 -6.49 1.82
N PHE A 401 -15.50 -6.61 1.85
CA PHE A 401 -16.24 -7.61 1.06
C PHE A 401 -15.99 -7.45 -0.44
N ARG A 402 -16.10 -6.22 -0.96
CA ARG A 402 -15.94 -5.96 -2.39
C ARG A 402 -14.49 -6.13 -2.85
N THR A 403 -13.52 -5.69 -2.06
CA THR A 403 -12.10 -5.91 -2.35
C THR A 403 -11.79 -7.40 -2.43
N ARG A 404 -12.29 -8.18 -1.47
CA ARG A 404 -12.16 -9.63 -1.51
C ARG A 404 -12.72 -10.22 -2.82
N GLN A 405 -13.93 -9.84 -3.22
CA GLN A 405 -14.54 -10.31 -4.48
C GLN A 405 -13.69 -9.97 -5.71
N ILE A 406 -13.09 -8.77 -5.73
CA ILE A 406 -12.19 -8.34 -6.82
C ILE A 406 -10.97 -9.26 -6.89
N LEU A 407 -10.30 -9.50 -5.76
CA LEU A 407 -9.12 -10.36 -5.69
C LEU A 407 -9.45 -11.84 -6.00
N GLU A 408 -10.55 -12.38 -5.49
CA GLU A 408 -11.04 -13.74 -5.79
C GLU A 408 -11.27 -13.93 -7.29
N ARG A 409 -11.84 -12.92 -7.96
CA ARG A 409 -12.11 -12.96 -9.38
C ARG A 409 -10.82 -12.98 -10.21
N ALA A 410 -9.77 -12.30 -9.74
CA ALA A 410 -8.43 -12.39 -10.34
C ALA A 410 -7.84 -13.81 -10.21
N VAL A 411 -7.94 -14.40 -9.01
CA VAL A 411 -7.45 -15.78 -8.79
C VAL A 411 -8.16 -16.76 -9.68
N ARG A 412 -9.51 -16.69 -9.79
CA ARG A 412 -10.27 -17.54 -10.71
C ARG A 412 -9.85 -17.33 -12.18
N ALA A 413 -9.66 -16.10 -12.61
CA ALA A 413 -9.20 -15.80 -13.97
C ALA A 413 -7.78 -16.36 -14.24
N LEU A 414 -6.88 -16.32 -13.24
CA LEU A 414 -5.56 -16.95 -13.34
C LEU A 414 -5.63 -18.48 -13.38
N ARG A 415 -6.58 -19.08 -12.68
CA ARG A 415 -6.84 -20.53 -12.72
C ARG A 415 -7.57 -20.97 -14.00
N ASN A 416 -8.02 -20.04 -14.84
CA ASN A 416 -8.91 -20.29 -15.98
C ASN A 416 -10.26 -20.93 -15.55
N GLU A 417 -10.73 -20.60 -14.37
CA GLU A 417 -12.04 -20.98 -13.87
C GLU A 417 -13.11 -19.99 -14.35
N PRO A 418 -14.35 -20.43 -14.67
CA PRO A 418 -15.41 -19.56 -15.13
C PRO A 418 -15.92 -18.56 -14.10
#